data_eb37d79e5be193c4a0a7d64438f71a0f
#
_entry.id   eb37d79e5be193c4a0a7d64438f71a0f
#
_cell.length_a   1.000
_cell.length_b   1.000
_cell.length_c   1.000
_cell.angle_alpha   90.00
_cell.angle_beta   90.00
_cell.angle_gamma   90.00
#
_symmetry.space_group_name_H-M   'P 1'
#
loop_
_entity.id
_entity.type
_entity.pdbx_description
1 polymer ?
#
loop_
_entity_poly.entity_id
_entity_poly.type
_entity_poly.pdbx_seq_one_letter_code
_entity_poly.pdbx_strand_id
1 'polypeptide(L)'
;YRFNVKNMYDLYHMQPNSSAGIWDRTVWRPLEGFVFALTPFNFTSIAGNLPGAPALMGNVCVWKPSKTAVYSAYIVMKILQEAGLPDGVINLVYCSGPTASDVIFSNKDFAGIHFTGSTGVFNDIWATIVKNIGKYRSYPRIVGETGGKDYVFADPTAKAQPVATAL
;
A
#
# COMPACT_ATOMS: atom_id res chain seq x y z
N TYR A 1 11.97 2.58 2.70
CA TYR A 1 11.56 4.00 2.76
C TYR A 1 12.45 4.91 1.89
N ARG A 2 13.78 4.83 1.97
CA ARG A 2 14.68 5.70 1.17
C ARG A 2 14.42 5.62 -0.33
N PHE A 3 14.21 4.42 -0.88
CA PHE A 3 13.88 4.23 -2.28
C PHE A 3 12.53 4.85 -2.65
N ASN A 4 11.52 4.75 -1.77
CA ASN A 4 10.23 5.38 -2.03
C ASN A 4 10.33 6.89 -2.11
N VAL A 5 11.11 7.52 -1.23
CA VAL A 5 11.37 8.97 -1.29
C VAL A 5 12.08 9.33 -2.60
N LYS A 6 13.11 8.57 -2.98
CA LYS A 6 13.80 8.77 -4.26
C LYS A 6 12.86 8.61 -5.44
N ASN A 7 12.06 7.52 -5.46
CA ASN A 7 11.11 7.27 -6.53
C ASN A 7 10.04 8.36 -6.63
N MET A 8 9.53 8.83 -5.49
CA MET A 8 8.59 9.95 -5.45
C MET A 8 9.22 11.22 -6.06
N TYR A 9 10.45 11.54 -5.66
CA TYR A 9 11.19 12.67 -6.22
C TYR A 9 11.32 12.54 -7.74
N ASP A 10 11.72 11.38 -8.25
CA ASP A 10 11.86 11.12 -9.67
C ASP A 10 10.52 11.25 -10.42
N LEU A 11 9.44 10.69 -9.86
CA LEU A 11 8.10 10.82 -10.43
C LEU A 11 7.66 12.29 -10.58
N TYR A 12 7.89 13.13 -9.57
CA TYR A 12 7.57 14.56 -9.64
C TYR A 12 8.40 15.30 -10.69
N HIS A 13 9.58 14.80 -11.03
CA HIS A 13 10.45 15.37 -12.07
C HIS A 13 10.21 14.80 -13.46
N MET A 14 9.40 13.75 -13.60
CA MET A 14 8.98 13.23 -14.91
C MET A 14 7.97 14.19 -15.53
N GLN A 15 8.46 15.02 -16.45
CA GLN A 15 7.66 16.03 -17.13
C GLN A 15 7.59 15.76 -18.63
N PRO A 16 6.48 16.10 -19.30
CA PRO A 16 6.38 16.03 -20.75
C PRO A 16 7.36 17.00 -21.43
N ASN A 17 7.70 16.72 -22.68
CA ASN A 17 8.49 17.65 -23.49
C ASN A 17 7.59 18.76 -24.02
N SER A 18 7.99 20.01 -23.75
CA SER A 18 7.33 21.18 -24.33
C SER A 18 7.86 21.48 -25.73
N SER A 19 7.00 21.99 -26.61
CA SER A 19 7.35 22.46 -27.94
C SER A 19 7.52 23.97 -28.00
N ALA A 20 8.08 24.52 -29.08
CA ALA A 20 8.20 25.96 -29.26
C ALA A 20 6.79 26.61 -29.23
N GLY A 21 6.60 27.55 -28.32
CA GLY A 21 5.31 28.23 -28.08
C GLY A 21 4.27 27.46 -27.28
N ILE A 22 4.58 26.24 -26.83
CA ILE A 22 3.71 25.41 -26.00
C ILE A 22 4.47 24.99 -24.75
N TRP A 23 3.84 25.14 -23.58
CA TRP A 23 4.40 24.71 -22.32
C TRP A 23 3.50 23.65 -21.68
N ASP A 24 3.99 22.41 -21.62
CA ASP A 24 3.29 21.26 -21.05
C ASP A 24 3.88 20.91 -19.68
N ARG A 25 3.01 20.67 -18.71
CA ARG A 25 3.40 20.26 -17.36
C ARG A 25 2.43 19.29 -16.75
N THR A 26 2.96 18.24 -16.12
CA THR A 26 2.21 17.32 -15.27
C THR A 26 2.22 17.83 -13.81
N VAL A 27 1.04 17.89 -13.20
CA VAL A 27 0.87 18.15 -11.78
C VAL A 27 0.25 16.90 -11.15
N TRP A 28 0.99 16.30 -10.23
CA TRP A 28 0.54 15.12 -9.51
C TRP A 28 -0.40 15.53 -8.38
N ARG A 29 -1.58 14.93 -8.34
CA ARG A 29 -2.60 15.17 -7.32
C ARG A 29 -2.86 13.90 -6.53
N PRO A 30 -3.14 14.00 -5.20
CA PRO A 30 -3.65 12.88 -4.42
C PRO A 30 -5.03 12.44 -4.94
N LEU A 31 -5.44 11.24 -4.57
CA LEU A 31 -6.79 10.74 -4.84
C LEU A 31 -7.82 11.52 -3.99
N GLU A 32 -9.04 11.68 -4.50
CA GLU A 32 -10.16 12.23 -3.73
C GLU A 32 -10.71 11.18 -2.78
N GLY A 33 -10.47 11.38 -1.48
CA GLY A 33 -10.85 10.44 -0.44
C GLY A 33 -9.65 9.88 0.31
N PHE A 34 -9.75 8.64 0.77
CA PHE A 34 -8.69 7.99 1.53
C PHE A 34 -8.27 6.64 0.94
N VAL A 35 -7.02 6.27 1.18
CA VAL A 35 -6.47 4.96 0.85
C VAL A 35 -6.52 4.07 2.09
N PHE A 36 -7.04 2.86 1.95
CA PHE A 36 -7.02 1.84 2.99
C PHE A 36 -5.76 0.99 2.86
N ALA A 37 -4.89 1.01 3.86
CA ALA A 37 -3.72 0.15 3.96
C ALA A 37 -4.03 -1.04 4.88
N LEU A 38 -4.15 -2.22 4.31
CA LEU A 38 -4.39 -3.47 5.05
C LEU A 38 -3.14 -4.32 5.00
N THR A 39 -2.46 -4.48 6.14
CA THR A 39 -1.09 -4.99 6.18
C THR A 39 -0.96 -6.34 6.87
N PRO A 40 0.00 -7.17 6.42
CA PRO A 40 0.21 -8.52 6.92
C PRO A 40 0.93 -8.56 8.27
N PHE A 41 1.09 -9.75 8.82
CA PHE A 41 1.77 -9.99 10.09
C PHE A 41 3.26 -10.36 9.95
N ASN A 42 3.66 -10.85 8.80
CA ASN A 42 4.94 -11.53 8.60
C ASN A 42 6.10 -10.60 8.24
N PHE A 43 5.83 -9.31 7.94
CA PHE A 43 6.87 -8.41 7.48
C PHE A 43 6.63 -6.95 7.91
N THR A 44 7.34 -6.49 8.93
CA THR A 44 7.17 -5.14 9.50
C THR A 44 7.46 -4.03 8.49
N SER A 45 8.44 -4.21 7.59
CA SER A 45 8.76 -3.21 6.57
C SER A 45 7.64 -3.05 5.54
N ILE A 46 6.98 -4.15 5.14
CA ILE A 46 5.79 -4.11 4.28
C ILE A 46 4.64 -3.41 5.02
N ALA A 47 4.42 -3.75 6.29
CA ALA A 47 3.38 -3.15 7.10
C ALA A 47 3.51 -1.62 7.20
N GLY A 48 4.72 -1.08 7.30
CA GLY A 48 4.94 0.36 7.28
C GLY A 48 4.93 0.97 5.87
N ASN A 49 5.30 0.18 4.85
CA ASN A 49 5.34 0.64 3.47
C ASN A 49 3.94 0.86 2.87
N LEU A 50 2.98 0.00 3.19
CA LEU A 50 1.65 0.08 2.59
C LEU A 50 0.91 1.40 2.88
N PRO A 51 0.90 1.95 4.10
CA PRO A 51 0.40 3.30 4.34
C PRO A 51 1.40 4.38 3.90
N GLY A 52 2.72 4.13 4.00
CA GLY A 52 3.75 5.12 3.72
C GLY A 52 3.86 5.51 2.25
N ALA A 53 3.75 4.56 1.33
CA ALA A 53 3.86 4.84 -0.11
C ALA A 53 2.76 5.78 -0.62
N PRO A 54 1.46 5.53 -0.38
CA PRO A 54 0.42 6.47 -0.77
C PRO A 54 0.49 7.81 -0.01
N ALA A 55 0.92 7.81 1.25
CA ALA A 55 1.10 9.05 2.01
C ALA A 55 2.18 9.96 1.41
N LEU A 56 3.30 9.42 0.92
CA LEU A 56 4.33 10.16 0.20
C LEU A 56 3.80 10.85 -1.06
N MET A 57 2.76 10.30 -1.69
CA MET A 57 2.09 10.89 -2.85
C MET A 57 0.92 11.80 -2.48
N GLY A 58 0.85 12.24 -1.22
CA GLY A 58 -0.12 13.20 -0.72
C GLY A 58 -1.47 12.63 -0.32
N ASN A 59 -1.63 11.30 -0.25
CA ASN A 59 -2.89 10.67 0.13
C ASN A 59 -3.04 10.57 1.65
N VAL A 60 -4.27 10.66 2.13
CA VAL A 60 -4.65 10.27 3.48
C VAL A 60 -4.84 8.76 3.54
N CYS A 61 -4.32 8.12 4.59
CA CYS A 61 -4.36 6.69 4.76
C CYS A 61 -5.07 6.28 6.05
N VAL A 62 -5.91 5.27 5.96
CA VAL A 62 -6.39 4.49 7.10
C VAL A 62 -5.61 3.18 7.13
N TRP A 63 -4.85 2.96 8.18
CA TRP A 63 -3.97 1.80 8.30
C TRP A 63 -4.50 0.81 9.33
N LYS A 64 -4.81 -0.40 8.88
CA LYS A 64 -5.20 -1.52 9.73
C LYS A 64 -4.14 -2.62 9.69
N PRO A 65 -3.36 -2.81 10.75
CA PRO A 65 -2.40 -3.90 10.84
C PRO A 65 -3.09 -5.25 11.10
N SER A 66 -2.35 -6.32 10.86
CA SER A 66 -2.75 -7.64 11.34
C SER A 66 -2.87 -7.66 12.86
N LYS A 67 -3.80 -8.49 13.38
CA LYS A 67 -4.04 -8.65 14.83
C LYS A 67 -2.75 -9.00 15.60
N THR A 68 -1.88 -9.81 15.03
CA THR A 68 -0.63 -10.25 15.66
C THR A 68 0.53 -9.26 15.51
N ALA A 69 0.37 -8.21 14.69
CA ALA A 69 1.38 -7.19 14.43
C ALA A 69 1.01 -5.79 14.97
N VAL A 70 0.06 -5.72 15.88
CA VAL A 70 -0.46 -4.46 16.44
C VAL A 70 0.64 -3.65 17.12
N TYR A 71 1.48 -4.28 17.93
CA TYR A 71 2.53 -3.59 18.67
C TYR A 71 3.62 -3.03 17.73
N SER A 72 4.07 -3.80 16.75
CA SER A 72 5.05 -3.30 15.79
C SER A 72 4.49 -2.16 14.95
N ALA A 73 3.22 -2.21 14.56
CA ALA A 73 2.54 -1.11 13.86
C ALA A 73 2.47 0.15 14.72
N TYR A 74 2.16 0.01 16.01
CA TYR A 74 2.17 1.12 16.96
C TYR A 74 3.55 1.78 17.05
N ILE A 75 4.61 0.98 17.17
CA ILE A 75 5.98 1.51 17.23
C ILE A 75 6.35 2.24 15.93
N VAL A 76 6.03 1.66 14.77
CA VAL A 76 6.26 2.32 13.47
C VAL A 76 5.52 3.66 13.41
N MET A 77 4.26 3.70 13.86
CA MET A 77 3.48 4.95 13.89
C MET A 77 4.11 5.99 14.81
N LYS A 78 4.61 5.59 15.99
CA LYS A 78 5.35 6.47 16.89
C LYS A 78 6.60 7.05 16.26
N ILE A 79 7.39 6.23 15.57
CA ILE A 79 8.59 6.69 14.84
C ILE A 79 8.22 7.72 13.77
N LEU A 80 7.13 7.48 13.03
CA LEU A 80 6.66 8.42 12.02
C LEU A 80 6.21 9.76 12.63
N GLN A 81 5.49 9.72 13.75
CA GLN A 81 5.08 10.92 14.49
C GLN A 81 6.28 11.71 15.02
N GLU A 82 7.25 11.04 15.63
CA GLU A 82 8.49 11.67 16.10
C GLU A 82 9.32 12.25 14.96
N ALA A 83 9.26 11.62 13.77
CA ALA A 83 9.88 12.15 12.56
C ALA A 83 9.13 13.33 11.92
N GLY A 84 7.98 13.73 12.49
CA GLY A 84 7.21 14.89 12.03
C GLY A 84 6.08 14.58 11.07
N LEU A 85 5.59 13.33 11.02
CA LEU A 85 4.38 13.02 10.25
C LEU A 85 3.20 13.83 10.80
N PRO A 86 2.54 14.68 9.97
CA PRO A 86 1.39 15.44 10.43
C PRO A 86 0.21 14.57 10.83
N ASP A 87 -0.56 15.02 11.82
CA ASP A 87 -1.77 14.35 12.25
C ASP A 87 -2.78 14.21 11.09
N GLY A 88 -3.45 13.06 11.03
CA GLY A 88 -4.46 12.78 10.02
C GLY A 88 -3.93 12.24 8.67
N VAL A 89 -2.61 12.30 8.41
CA VAL A 89 -2.04 11.74 7.17
C VAL A 89 -2.11 10.22 7.18
N ILE A 90 -1.64 9.57 8.25
CA ILE A 90 -1.79 8.13 8.46
C ILE A 90 -2.55 7.91 9.76
N ASN A 91 -3.68 7.23 9.68
CA ASN A 91 -4.58 6.97 10.78
C ASN A 91 -4.56 5.47 11.12
N LEU A 92 -3.85 5.11 12.18
CA LEU A 92 -3.72 3.73 12.62
C LEU A 92 -4.97 3.30 13.39
N VAL A 93 -5.62 2.22 12.96
CA VAL A 93 -6.85 1.71 13.57
C VAL A 93 -6.75 0.23 13.93
N TYR A 94 -7.37 -0.14 15.03
CA TYR A 94 -7.40 -1.51 15.55
C TYR A 94 -8.83 -2.02 15.55
N CYS A 95 -9.16 -2.90 14.62
CA CYS A 95 -10.48 -3.53 14.54
C CYS A 95 -10.40 -4.89 13.84
N SER A 96 -11.49 -5.62 13.83
CA SER A 96 -11.59 -6.87 13.09
C SER A 96 -11.60 -6.63 11.57
N GLY A 97 -11.23 -7.65 10.79
CA GLY A 97 -11.29 -7.58 9.32
C GLY A 97 -12.71 -7.29 8.82
N PRO A 98 -13.73 -8.05 9.25
CA PRO A 98 -15.12 -7.79 8.87
C PRO A 98 -15.57 -6.36 9.20
N THR A 99 -15.34 -5.89 10.43
CA THR A 99 -15.71 -4.51 10.84
C THR A 99 -15.06 -3.46 9.94
N ALA A 100 -13.77 -3.63 9.61
CA ALA A 100 -13.09 -2.72 8.69
C ALA A 100 -13.71 -2.78 7.29
N SER A 101 -14.00 -3.98 6.80
CA SER A 101 -14.61 -4.19 5.47
C SER A 101 -15.96 -3.47 5.36
N ASP A 102 -16.82 -3.65 6.36
CA ASP A 102 -18.17 -3.07 6.35
C ASP A 102 -18.15 -1.54 6.35
N VAL A 103 -17.25 -0.93 7.12
CA VAL A 103 -17.16 0.53 7.24
C VAL A 103 -16.42 1.14 6.04
N ILE A 104 -15.26 0.58 5.68
CA ILE A 104 -14.37 1.14 4.67
C ILE A 104 -14.99 1.02 3.27
N PHE A 105 -15.41 -0.20 2.89
CA PHE A 105 -15.90 -0.43 1.52
C PHE A 105 -17.34 0.03 1.27
N SER A 106 -18.05 0.47 2.29
CA SER A 106 -19.34 1.16 2.13
C SER A 106 -19.22 2.68 2.03
N ASN A 107 -18.05 3.24 2.37
CA ASN A 107 -17.83 4.68 2.42
C ASN A 107 -17.64 5.27 1.02
N LYS A 108 -18.37 6.34 0.71
CA LYS A 108 -18.30 7.04 -0.59
C LYS A 108 -16.92 7.64 -0.90
N ASP A 109 -16.13 7.95 0.15
CA ASP A 109 -14.83 8.57 0.05
C ASP A 109 -13.68 7.54 0.01
N PHE A 110 -14.01 6.24 -0.12
CA PHE A 110 -13.01 5.20 -0.35
C PHE A 110 -12.40 5.36 -1.74
N ALA A 111 -11.11 5.71 -1.80
CA ALA A 111 -10.40 6.02 -3.04
C ALA A 111 -9.44 4.93 -3.48
N GLY A 112 -9.07 4.01 -2.61
CA GLY A 112 -8.20 2.89 -2.97
C GLY A 112 -7.79 2.02 -1.80
N ILE A 113 -7.22 0.86 -2.14
CA ILE A 113 -6.64 -0.07 -1.18
C ILE A 113 -5.21 -0.43 -1.57
N HIS A 114 -4.34 -0.49 -0.57
CA HIS A 114 -3.02 -1.08 -0.65
C HIS A 114 -2.98 -2.29 0.30
N PHE A 115 -2.91 -3.48 -0.28
CA PHE A 115 -3.13 -4.74 0.42
C PHE A 115 -1.94 -5.69 0.25
N THR A 116 -1.56 -6.35 1.33
CA THR A 116 -0.74 -7.57 1.28
C THR A 116 -1.34 -8.61 2.22
N GLY A 117 -1.58 -9.81 1.71
CA GLY A 117 -2.17 -10.89 2.48
C GLY A 117 -2.54 -12.10 1.63
N SER A 118 -3.52 -12.89 2.09
CA SER A 118 -3.93 -14.10 1.36
C SER A 118 -4.75 -13.78 0.10
N THR A 119 -4.60 -14.60 -0.93
CA THR A 119 -5.33 -14.49 -2.20
C THR A 119 -6.85 -14.56 -1.98
N GLY A 120 -7.32 -15.43 -1.07
CA GLY A 120 -8.75 -15.56 -0.77
C GLY A 120 -9.33 -14.25 -0.24
N VAL A 121 -8.69 -13.65 0.76
CA VAL A 121 -9.12 -12.35 1.31
C VAL A 121 -9.06 -11.25 0.25
N PHE A 122 -8.05 -11.25 -0.61
CA PHE A 122 -7.95 -10.27 -1.70
C PHE A 122 -9.12 -10.38 -2.68
N ASN A 123 -9.50 -11.60 -3.06
CA ASN A 123 -10.64 -11.85 -3.95
C ASN A 123 -11.96 -11.37 -3.32
N ASP A 124 -12.17 -11.61 -2.02
CA ASP A 124 -13.36 -11.17 -1.29
C ASP A 124 -13.43 -9.63 -1.22
N ILE A 125 -12.29 -8.98 -0.98
CA ILE A 125 -12.16 -7.52 -1.00
C ILE A 125 -12.53 -6.98 -2.38
N TRP A 126 -11.96 -7.56 -3.44
CA TRP A 126 -12.24 -7.13 -4.81
C TRP A 126 -13.74 -7.25 -5.14
N ALA A 127 -14.33 -8.40 -4.84
CA ALA A 127 -15.77 -8.62 -5.04
C ALA A 127 -16.62 -7.59 -4.27
N THR A 128 -16.21 -7.24 -3.04
CA THR A 128 -16.91 -6.24 -2.22
C THR A 128 -16.80 -4.85 -2.81
N ILE A 129 -15.63 -4.46 -3.30
CA ILE A 129 -15.41 -3.16 -3.96
C ILE A 129 -16.28 -3.07 -5.23
N VAL A 130 -16.31 -4.11 -6.05
CA VAL A 130 -17.12 -4.14 -7.28
C VAL A 130 -18.61 -3.98 -6.96
N LYS A 131 -19.13 -4.64 -5.93
CA LYS A 131 -20.54 -4.49 -5.51
C LYS A 131 -20.88 -3.06 -5.10
N ASN A 132 -19.91 -2.31 -4.61
CA ASN A 132 -20.11 -0.95 -4.14
C ASN A 132 -19.67 0.13 -5.16
N ILE A 133 -19.25 -0.25 -6.37
CA ILE A 133 -18.61 0.66 -7.33
C ILE A 133 -19.43 1.93 -7.62
N GLY A 134 -20.75 1.81 -7.66
CA GLY A 134 -21.63 2.94 -7.89
C GLY A 134 -21.80 3.91 -6.71
N LYS A 135 -21.26 3.60 -5.54
CA LYS A 135 -21.33 4.45 -4.34
C LYS A 135 -20.13 5.39 -4.21
N TYR A 136 -19.01 5.06 -4.84
CA TYR A 136 -17.76 5.82 -4.70
C TYR A 136 -17.77 7.08 -5.56
N ARG A 137 -17.09 8.13 -5.12
CA ARG A 137 -16.90 9.37 -5.89
C ARG A 137 -16.13 9.14 -7.18
N SER A 138 -15.18 8.21 -7.16
CA SER A 138 -14.36 7.81 -8.29
C SER A 138 -14.07 6.32 -8.17
N TYR A 139 -13.71 5.65 -9.27
CA TYR A 139 -13.31 4.25 -9.21
C TYR A 139 -12.05 4.08 -8.35
N PRO A 140 -12.10 3.18 -7.33
CA PRO A 140 -10.98 3.02 -6.42
C PRO A 140 -9.76 2.38 -7.10
N ARG A 141 -8.57 2.70 -6.62
CA ARG A 141 -7.34 2.02 -7.03
C ARG A 141 -7.12 0.78 -6.17
N ILE A 142 -6.84 -0.34 -6.80
CA ILE A 142 -6.60 -1.61 -6.10
C ILE A 142 -5.15 -2.02 -6.37
N VAL A 143 -4.34 -2.01 -5.32
CA VAL A 143 -2.96 -2.49 -5.34
C VAL A 143 -2.86 -3.62 -4.34
N GLY A 144 -2.57 -4.82 -4.82
CA GLY A 144 -2.53 -6.01 -3.99
C GLY A 144 -1.32 -6.88 -4.28
N GLU A 145 -0.72 -7.38 -3.22
CA GLU A 145 0.27 -8.45 -3.22
C GLU A 145 -0.29 -9.64 -2.44
N THR A 146 -0.31 -10.80 -3.05
CA THR A 146 -0.87 -12.02 -2.47
C THR A 146 0.17 -13.14 -2.43
N GLY A 147 -0.25 -14.41 -2.30
CA GLY A 147 0.67 -15.53 -2.29
C GLY A 147 1.48 -15.66 -3.57
N GLY A 148 2.76 -15.99 -3.44
CA GLY A 148 3.69 -16.23 -4.53
C GLY A 148 3.86 -17.73 -4.84
N LYS A 149 4.54 -18.02 -5.94
CA LYS A 149 4.96 -19.34 -6.38
C LYS A 149 6.47 -19.32 -6.71
N ASP A 150 7.24 -18.84 -5.73
CA ASP A 150 8.68 -18.75 -5.88
C ASP A 150 9.30 -20.15 -5.90
N TYR A 151 10.30 -20.33 -6.72
CA TYR A 151 11.03 -21.58 -6.82
C TYR A 151 12.51 -21.35 -7.16
N VAL A 152 13.34 -22.32 -6.81
CA VAL A 152 14.73 -22.36 -7.23
C VAL A 152 14.89 -23.51 -8.20
N PHE A 153 15.39 -23.21 -9.38
CA PHE A 153 15.77 -24.20 -10.37
C PHE A 153 17.28 -24.42 -10.32
N ALA A 154 17.72 -25.55 -9.82
CA ALA A 154 19.13 -25.89 -9.74
C ALA A 154 19.48 -26.93 -10.82
N ASP A 155 20.54 -26.65 -11.60
CA ASP A 155 21.11 -27.61 -12.55
C ASP A 155 21.65 -28.85 -11.80
N PRO A 156 21.57 -30.08 -12.39
CA PRO A 156 22.08 -31.31 -11.77
C PRO A 156 23.58 -31.26 -11.36
N THR A 157 24.35 -30.38 -11.99
CA THR A 157 25.77 -30.17 -11.63
C THR A 157 25.99 -29.22 -10.46
N ALA A 158 24.92 -28.56 -9.98
CA ALA A 158 25.00 -27.64 -8.84
C ALA A 158 25.36 -28.41 -7.56
N LYS A 159 26.23 -27.81 -6.74
CA LYS A 159 26.55 -28.35 -5.42
C LYS A 159 25.42 -28.06 -4.44
N ALA A 160 24.90 -29.10 -3.80
CA ALA A 160 23.73 -28.97 -2.91
C ALA A 160 23.94 -28.01 -1.73
N GLN A 161 25.14 -28.03 -1.12
CA GLN A 161 25.41 -27.19 0.05
C GLN A 161 25.39 -25.68 -0.24
N PRO A 162 26.03 -25.13 -1.30
CA PRO A 162 25.89 -23.73 -1.65
C PRO A 162 24.44 -23.33 -1.98
N VAL A 163 23.68 -24.20 -2.66
CA VAL A 163 22.26 -23.94 -2.98
C VAL A 163 21.45 -23.86 -1.69
N ALA A 164 21.59 -24.81 -0.78
CA ALA A 164 20.89 -24.82 0.51
C ALA A 164 21.26 -23.64 1.42
N THR A 165 22.49 -23.11 1.29
CA THR A 165 22.92 -21.94 2.06
C THR A 165 22.36 -20.63 1.48
N ALA A 166 22.05 -20.61 0.18
CA ALA A 166 21.49 -19.44 -0.50
C ALA A 166 19.97 -19.30 -0.34
N LEU A 167 19.28 -20.38 0.10
CA LEU A 167 17.84 -20.43 0.39
C LEU A 167 17.55 -20.05 1.83
#